data_d30b57ab94e240a2a552d70f327515a6
#
_entry.id   d30b57ab94e240a2a552d70f327515a6
#
_cell.length_a   1.000
_cell.length_b   1.000
_cell.length_c   1.000
_cell.angle_alpha   90.00
_cell.angle_beta   90.00
_cell.angle_gamma   90.00
#
_symmetry.space_group_name_H-M   'P 1'
#
loop_
_entity.id
_entity.type
_entity.pdbx_description
1 polymer ?
#
loop_
_entity_poly.entity_id
_entity_poly.type
_entity_poly.pdbx_seq_one_letter_code
_entity_poly.pdbx_strand_id
1 'polypeptide(L)'
;MKILVIQGHPDSKSFTHANAMNYVEAAKSAGHEVSLIDLASEDFDPVLAYGYRQHMADETLPNRYQKMIQEADELAVFYPVWWAGEPAILKGFFDRTFMPGFAFKYESPTKIKKLLKGKTAKLFITSHGPAWFTKSCFGTSIYRMKHLVLGFVGIKVKKVLVMGDMNNQKDTLARREAFMKKCEEQV
;
A
#
# COMPACT_ATOMS: atom_id res chain seq x y z
N MET A 1 -2.21 -3.01 18.73
CA MET A 1 -2.73 -2.02 17.76
C MET A 1 -3.41 -2.75 16.62
N LYS A 2 -4.27 -2.06 15.87
CA LYS A 2 -4.92 -2.62 14.68
C LYS A 2 -4.09 -2.31 13.44
N ILE A 3 -3.58 -3.36 12.80
CA ILE A 3 -2.75 -3.23 11.59
C ILE A 3 -3.55 -3.74 10.39
N LEU A 4 -3.64 -2.90 9.35
CA LEU A 4 -4.18 -3.30 8.06
C LEU A 4 -3.03 -3.53 7.08
N VAL A 5 -2.86 -4.78 6.65
CA VAL A 5 -1.92 -5.13 5.59
C VAL A 5 -2.63 -5.02 4.25
N ILE A 6 -2.03 -4.28 3.31
CA ILE A 6 -2.50 -4.14 1.93
C ILE A 6 -1.44 -4.75 1.02
N GLN A 7 -1.77 -5.90 0.44
CA GLN A 7 -0.95 -6.60 -0.53
C GLN A 7 -1.36 -6.13 -1.94
N GLY A 8 -0.47 -5.40 -2.64
CA GLY A 8 -0.76 -4.71 -3.90
C GLY A 8 -0.13 -5.35 -5.15
N HIS A 9 0.36 -6.59 -5.09
CA HIS A 9 0.81 -7.33 -6.27
C HIS A 9 -0.36 -8.18 -6.81
N PRO A 10 -0.63 -8.21 -8.13
CA PRO A 10 -1.75 -8.98 -8.68
C PRO A 10 -1.52 -10.50 -8.70
N ASP A 11 -0.28 -10.97 -8.49
CA ASP A 11 0.06 -12.40 -8.50
C ASP A 11 0.34 -12.89 -7.08
N SER A 12 -0.46 -13.85 -6.61
CA SER A 12 -0.32 -14.51 -5.30
C SER A 12 0.94 -15.36 -5.15
N LYS A 13 1.63 -15.67 -6.25
CA LYS A 13 2.90 -16.41 -6.24
C LYS A 13 4.13 -15.49 -6.20
N SER A 14 3.92 -14.18 -6.13
CA SER A 14 5.01 -13.20 -6.10
C SER A 14 5.75 -13.17 -4.77
N PHE A 15 7.01 -12.74 -4.80
CA PHE A 15 7.77 -12.47 -3.58
C PHE A 15 7.12 -11.38 -2.71
N THR A 16 6.53 -10.36 -3.34
CA THR A 16 5.81 -9.30 -2.62
C THR A 16 4.65 -9.87 -1.80
N HIS A 17 3.88 -10.80 -2.39
CA HIS A 17 2.79 -11.48 -1.69
C HIS A 17 3.34 -12.33 -0.53
N ALA A 18 4.34 -13.17 -0.78
CA ALA A 18 4.95 -14.00 0.27
C ALA A 18 5.46 -13.16 1.45
N ASN A 19 6.10 -12.00 1.17
CA ASN A 19 6.57 -11.08 2.19
C ASN A 19 5.42 -10.44 2.99
N ALA A 20 4.30 -10.09 2.33
CA ALA A 20 3.12 -9.56 3.01
C ALA A 20 2.49 -10.61 3.95
N MET A 21 2.36 -11.87 3.51
CA MET A 21 1.84 -12.96 4.34
C MET A 21 2.74 -13.23 5.54
N ASN A 22 4.05 -13.24 5.34
CA ASN A 22 5.01 -13.39 6.43
C ASN A 22 4.90 -12.26 7.46
N TYR A 23 4.73 -11.01 7.03
CA TYR A 23 4.49 -9.87 7.91
C TYR A 23 3.17 -10.01 8.71
N VAL A 24 2.10 -10.51 8.07
CA VAL A 24 0.82 -10.79 8.74
C VAL A 24 1.02 -11.76 9.92
N GLU A 25 1.74 -12.86 9.71
CA GLU A 25 1.99 -13.86 10.76
C GLU A 25 2.90 -13.31 11.87
N ALA A 26 3.92 -12.54 11.53
CA ALA A 26 4.78 -11.87 12.50
C ALA A 26 3.99 -10.87 13.36
N ALA A 27 3.13 -10.07 12.75
CA ALA A 27 2.31 -9.09 13.45
C ALA A 27 1.28 -9.73 14.38
N LYS A 28 0.64 -10.83 13.96
CA LYS A 28 -0.24 -11.64 14.82
C LYS A 28 0.52 -12.24 16.01
N SER A 29 1.71 -12.80 15.75
CA SER A 29 2.56 -13.39 16.78
C SER A 29 3.05 -12.35 17.81
N ALA A 30 3.20 -11.09 17.40
CA ALA A 30 3.51 -9.97 18.29
C ALA A 30 2.29 -9.42 19.05
N GLY A 31 1.11 -10.05 18.91
CA GLY A 31 -0.10 -9.69 19.65
C GLY A 31 -0.91 -8.54 19.05
N HIS A 32 -0.70 -8.22 17.75
CA HIS A 32 -1.51 -7.22 17.06
C HIS A 32 -2.79 -7.82 16.47
N GLU A 33 -3.84 -7.00 16.39
CA GLU A 33 -5.03 -7.30 15.60
C GLU A 33 -4.72 -6.99 14.13
N VAL A 34 -4.72 -8.01 13.27
CA VAL A 34 -4.28 -7.87 11.87
C VAL A 34 -5.42 -8.18 10.91
N SER A 35 -5.71 -7.23 10.04
CA SER A 35 -6.59 -7.39 8.88
C SER A 35 -5.78 -7.39 7.59
N LEU A 36 -6.26 -8.08 6.56
CA LEU A 36 -5.59 -8.19 5.27
C LEU A 36 -6.55 -7.81 4.13
N ILE A 37 -6.06 -6.97 3.23
CA ILE A 37 -6.59 -6.78 1.87
C ILE A 37 -5.56 -7.37 0.92
N ASP A 38 -5.90 -8.52 0.32
CA ASP A 38 -5.06 -9.20 -0.66
C ASP A 38 -5.62 -9.01 -2.07
N LEU A 39 -5.10 -8.00 -2.79
CA LEU A 39 -5.58 -7.67 -4.13
C LEU A 39 -5.28 -8.75 -5.18
N ALA A 40 -4.49 -9.78 -4.85
CA ALA A 40 -4.29 -10.93 -5.74
C ALA A 40 -5.43 -11.95 -5.67
N SER A 41 -6.20 -11.95 -4.60
CA SER A 41 -7.30 -12.91 -4.36
C SER A 41 -8.69 -12.29 -4.41
N GLU A 42 -8.78 -10.96 -4.43
CA GLU A 42 -10.05 -10.23 -4.48
C GLU A 42 -10.53 -10.09 -5.94
N ASP A 43 -11.83 -10.33 -6.18
CA ASP A 43 -12.48 -10.01 -7.46
C ASP A 43 -12.78 -8.49 -7.53
N PHE A 44 -11.71 -7.73 -7.54
CA PHE A 44 -11.74 -6.27 -7.47
C PHE A 44 -11.49 -5.63 -8.83
N ASP A 45 -12.49 -4.92 -9.35
CA ASP A 45 -12.32 -4.07 -10.53
C ASP A 45 -11.58 -2.77 -10.15
N PRO A 46 -10.32 -2.57 -10.61
CA PRO A 46 -9.54 -1.39 -10.29
C PRO A 46 -9.93 -0.14 -11.10
N VAL A 47 -10.81 -0.26 -12.09
CA VAL A 47 -11.13 0.83 -13.02
C VAL A 47 -12.18 1.76 -12.41
N LEU A 48 -11.85 3.01 -12.21
CA LEU A 48 -12.81 4.08 -11.87
C LEU A 48 -13.40 4.64 -13.17
N ALA A 49 -14.30 3.86 -13.81
CA ALA A 49 -14.75 4.09 -15.17
C ALA A 49 -15.40 5.47 -15.41
N TYR A 50 -16.06 6.03 -14.41
CA TYR A 50 -16.74 7.32 -14.52
C TYR A 50 -16.00 8.47 -13.82
N GLY A 51 -14.78 8.23 -13.34
CA GLY A 51 -14.08 9.17 -12.46
C GLY A 51 -14.94 9.49 -11.22
N TYR A 52 -14.86 10.72 -10.72
CA TYR A 52 -15.64 11.16 -9.56
C TYR A 52 -17.02 11.75 -9.94
N ARG A 53 -17.43 11.64 -11.21
CA ARG A 53 -18.69 12.17 -11.71
C ARG A 53 -19.89 11.32 -11.31
N GLN A 54 -19.70 10.01 -11.19
CA GLN A 54 -20.75 9.04 -10.96
C GLN A 54 -20.20 7.86 -10.16
N HIS A 55 -21.01 7.32 -9.26
CA HIS A 55 -20.67 6.07 -8.57
C HIS A 55 -20.65 4.88 -9.51
N MET A 56 -19.82 3.90 -9.24
CA MET A 56 -19.84 2.62 -9.92
C MET A 56 -21.06 1.82 -9.50
N ALA A 57 -21.47 0.84 -10.32
CA ALA A 57 -22.61 -0.02 -10.02
C ALA A 57 -22.36 -0.91 -8.79
N ASP A 58 -21.11 -1.34 -8.58
CA ASP A 58 -20.70 -2.12 -7.40
C ASP A 58 -19.62 -1.38 -6.64
N GLU A 59 -19.94 -1.02 -5.40
CA GLU A 59 -19.05 -0.40 -4.43
C GLU A 59 -18.86 -1.28 -3.18
N THR A 60 -19.23 -2.55 -3.26
CA THR A 60 -19.17 -3.49 -2.11
C THR A 60 -17.74 -3.61 -1.56
N LEU A 61 -16.77 -3.91 -2.43
CA LEU A 61 -15.37 -4.02 -2.02
C LEU A 61 -14.76 -2.68 -1.59
N PRO A 62 -14.90 -1.57 -2.34
CA PRO A 62 -14.46 -0.26 -1.90
C PRO A 62 -15.01 0.15 -0.53
N ASN A 63 -16.28 -0.06 -0.27
CA ASN A 63 -16.89 0.25 1.02
C ASN A 63 -16.34 -0.63 2.15
N ARG A 64 -16.11 -1.92 1.89
CA ARG A 64 -15.43 -2.82 2.83
C ARG A 64 -14.02 -2.34 3.14
N TYR A 65 -13.25 -1.95 2.14
CA TYR A 65 -11.89 -1.44 2.30
C TYR A 65 -11.87 -0.13 3.10
N GLN A 66 -12.81 0.77 2.84
CA GLN A 66 -12.95 2.01 3.62
C GLN A 66 -13.17 1.72 5.11
N LYS A 67 -14.05 0.77 5.44
CA LYS A 67 -14.28 0.35 6.81
C LYS A 67 -13.01 -0.21 7.46
N MET A 68 -12.31 -1.12 6.78
CA MET A 68 -11.04 -1.70 7.26
C MET A 68 -9.98 -0.61 7.50
N ILE A 69 -9.85 0.35 6.57
CA ILE A 69 -8.93 1.49 6.74
C ILE A 69 -9.36 2.37 7.93
N GLN A 70 -10.64 2.59 8.11
CA GLN A 70 -11.15 3.41 9.22
C GLN A 70 -10.85 2.78 10.57
N GLU A 71 -10.93 1.47 10.70
CA GLU A 71 -10.68 0.72 11.93
C GLU A 71 -9.18 0.57 12.25
N ALA A 72 -8.31 0.65 11.25
CA ALA A 72 -6.87 0.46 11.42
C ALA A 72 -6.17 1.67 12.07
N ASP A 73 -5.18 1.41 12.93
CA ASP A 73 -4.24 2.40 13.45
C ASP A 73 -3.08 2.63 12.48
N GLU A 74 -2.63 1.55 11.84
CA GLU A 74 -1.48 1.55 10.94
C GLU A 74 -1.76 0.71 9.68
N LEU A 75 -1.29 1.21 8.52
CA LEU A 75 -1.32 0.50 7.24
C LEU A 75 0.09 -0.03 6.91
N ALA A 76 0.19 -1.30 6.56
CA ALA A 76 1.41 -1.91 6.02
C ALA A 76 1.17 -2.23 4.53
N VAL A 77 1.78 -1.44 3.63
CA VAL A 77 1.51 -1.54 2.20
C VAL A 77 2.67 -2.20 1.48
N PHE A 78 2.40 -3.32 0.81
CA PHE A 78 3.37 -4.14 0.08
C PHE A 78 3.11 -4.03 -1.43
N TYR A 79 4.11 -3.58 -2.21
CA TYR A 79 3.95 -3.48 -3.66
C TYR A 79 5.29 -3.44 -4.42
N PRO A 80 5.33 -3.92 -5.67
CA PRO A 80 6.47 -3.72 -6.56
C PRO A 80 6.40 -2.35 -7.23
N VAL A 81 7.55 -1.81 -7.62
CA VAL A 81 7.61 -0.63 -8.47
C VAL A 81 7.62 -1.06 -9.94
N TRP A 82 6.58 -0.69 -10.68
CA TRP A 82 6.44 -0.86 -12.12
C TRP A 82 6.28 0.50 -12.78
N TRP A 83 7.11 0.79 -13.77
CA TRP A 83 7.05 2.07 -14.48
C TRP A 83 7.00 3.30 -13.54
N ALA A 84 7.90 3.33 -12.56
CA ALA A 84 7.99 4.36 -11.53
C ALA A 84 6.72 4.54 -10.67
N GLY A 85 5.81 3.57 -10.66
CA GLY A 85 4.56 3.59 -9.89
C GLY A 85 4.29 2.25 -9.21
N GLU A 86 3.18 2.18 -8.49
CA GLU A 86 2.59 0.92 -8.04
C GLU A 86 1.86 0.19 -9.18
N PRO A 87 1.58 -1.11 -9.05
CA PRO A 87 0.74 -1.85 -10.00
C PRO A 87 -0.64 -1.21 -10.20
N ALA A 88 -1.22 -1.38 -11.39
CA ALA A 88 -2.53 -0.82 -11.73
C ALA A 88 -3.63 -1.19 -10.73
N ILE A 89 -3.62 -2.43 -10.21
CA ILE A 89 -4.58 -2.89 -9.22
C ILE A 89 -4.49 -2.10 -7.91
N LEU A 90 -3.28 -1.79 -7.43
CA LEU A 90 -3.09 -0.98 -6.23
C LEU A 90 -3.41 0.50 -6.49
N LYS A 91 -3.10 1.00 -7.69
CA LYS A 91 -3.52 2.36 -8.09
C LYS A 91 -5.04 2.47 -8.08
N GLY A 92 -5.74 1.52 -8.71
CA GLY A 92 -7.20 1.46 -8.73
C GLY A 92 -7.82 1.27 -7.35
N PHE A 93 -7.16 0.51 -6.46
CA PHE A 93 -7.56 0.43 -5.06
C PHE A 93 -7.61 1.82 -4.42
N PHE A 94 -6.58 2.65 -4.57
CA PHE A 94 -6.61 4.02 -4.04
C PHE A 94 -7.64 4.90 -4.74
N ASP A 95 -7.77 4.81 -6.06
CA ASP A 95 -8.73 5.60 -6.83
C ASP A 95 -10.17 5.33 -6.41
N ARG A 96 -10.52 4.06 -6.16
CA ARG A 96 -11.86 3.65 -5.78
C ARG A 96 -12.15 3.73 -4.27
N THR A 97 -11.10 3.72 -3.44
CA THR A 97 -11.25 3.70 -1.98
C THR A 97 -11.09 5.08 -1.37
N PHE A 98 -10.12 5.90 -1.85
CA PHE A 98 -9.83 7.22 -1.29
C PHE A 98 -10.73 8.30 -1.85
N MET A 99 -12.04 8.07 -1.79
CA MET A 99 -13.06 8.95 -2.33
C MET A 99 -13.27 10.20 -1.46
N PRO A 100 -13.77 11.31 -2.06
CA PRO A 100 -14.28 12.46 -1.32
C PRO A 100 -15.36 12.04 -0.31
N GLY A 101 -15.33 12.60 0.89
CA GLY A 101 -16.24 12.25 1.98
C GLY A 101 -15.68 11.17 2.93
N PHE A 102 -14.84 10.27 2.43
CA PHE A 102 -14.15 9.26 3.23
C PHE A 102 -12.69 9.67 3.56
N ALA A 103 -11.86 9.87 2.56
CA ALA A 103 -10.43 10.12 2.75
C ALA A 103 -10.09 11.61 2.89
N PHE A 104 -10.86 12.45 2.23
CA PHE A 104 -10.73 13.91 2.27
C PHE A 104 -12.05 14.61 1.98
N LYS A 105 -12.11 15.93 2.28
CA LYS A 105 -13.25 16.79 1.98
C LYS A 105 -12.75 18.14 1.50
N TYR A 106 -13.36 18.70 0.46
CA TYR A 106 -13.14 20.09 0.08
C TYR A 106 -13.89 21.01 1.03
N GLU A 107 -13.16 21.91 1.72
CA GLU A 107 -13.74 23.00 2.53
C GLU A 107 -13.93 24.26 1.68
N SER A 108 -13.08 24.43 0.66
CA SER A 108 -13.18 25.45 -0.38
C SER A 108 -12.47 24.96 -1.65
N PRO A 109 -12.55 25.66 -2.78
CA PRO A 109 -11.84 25.26 -4.01
C PRO A 109 -10.32 25.04 -3.85
N THR A 110 -9.71 25.68 -2.86
CA THR A 110 -8.27 25.62 -2.61
C THR A 110 -7.91 24.94 -1.28
N LYS A 111 -8.90 24.57 -0.44
CA LYS A 111 -8.65 24.04 0.89
C LYS A 111 -9.25 22.64 1.07
N ILE A 112 -8.39 21.70 1.44
CA ILE A 112 -8.76 20.31 1.65
C ILE A 112 -8.65 19.95 3.14
N LYS A 113 -9.68 19.33 3.67
CA LYS A 113 -9.67 18.68 4.98
C LYS A 113 -9.29 17.22 4.81
N LYS A 114 -8.19 16.80 5.44
CA LYS A 114 -7.71 15.42 5.48
C LYS A 114 -8.50 14.65 6.54
N LEU A 115 -9.14 13.55 6.17
CA LEU A 115 -10.04 12.81 7.07
C LEU A 115 -9.41 11.59 7.72
N LEU A 116 -8.24 11.11 7.22
CA LEU A 116 -7.52 9.96 7.78
C LEU A 116 -6.32 10.36 8.67
N LYS A 117 -6.39 11.53 9.29
CA LYS A 117 -5.38 11.99 10.26
C LYS A 117 -5.31 11.07 11.48
N GLY A 118 -4.10 10.94 12.05
CA GLY A 118 -3.82 10.10 13.21
C GLY A 118 -3.34 8.70 12.83
N LYS A 119 -3.63 8.25 11.62
CA LYS A 119 -3.14 6.96 11.11
C LYS A 119 -1.69 7.05 10.63
N THR A 120 -1.02 5.91 10.70
CA THR A 120 0.37 5.77 10.21
C THR A 120 0.45 4.74 9.10
N ALA A 121 1.56 4.74 8.36
CA ALA A 121 1.83 3.71 7.36
C ALA A 121 3.30 3.31 7.32
N LYS A 122 3.54 2.07 6.91
CA LYS A 122 4.84 1.52 6.52
C LYS A 122 4.73 1.03 5.08
N LEU A 123 5.76 1.28 4.28
CA LEU A 123 5.83 0.86 2.88
C LEU A 123 6.93 -0.18 2.70
N PHE A 124 6.60 -1.31 2.11
CA PHE A 124 7.47 -2.42 1.81
C PHE A 124 7.50 -2.63 0.30
N ILE A 125 8.61 -2.26 -0.33
CA ILE A 125 8.68 -2.06 -1.77
C ILE A 125 9.72 -2.98 -2.37
N THR A 126 9.39 -3.59 -3.50
CA THR A 126 10.33 -4.31 -4.34
C THR A 126 10.55 -3.57 -5.65
N SER A 127 11.74 -3.62 -6.24
CA SER A 127 12.04 -3.02 -7.54
C SER A 127 13.09 -3.80 -8.31
N HIS A 128 12.97 -3.80 -9.64
CA HIS A 128 14.00 -4.36 -10.51
C HIS A 128 15.28 -3.51 -10.48
N GLY A 129 15.13 -2.20 -10.42
CA GLY A 129 16.26 -1.28 -10.28
C GLY A 129 16.88 -1.28 -8.88
N PRO A 130 18.07 -0.69 -8.71
CA PRO A 130 18.74 -0.62 -7.41
C PRO A 130 17.91 0.14 -6.37
N ALA A 131 17.98 -0.28 -5.10
CA ALA A 131 17.21 0.34 -4.02
C ALA A 131 17.52 1.84 -3.84
N TRP A 132 18.77 2.27 -4.08
CA TRP A 132 19.14 3.68 -3.99
C TRP A 132 18.43 4.55 -5.05
N PHE A 133 18.27 4.01 -6.27
CA PHE A 133 17.56 4.70 -7.34
C PHE A 133 16.07 4.84 -7.01
N THR A 134 15.43 3.75 -6.56
CA THR A 134 14.02 3.76 -6.13
C THR A 134 13.77 4.72 -4.96
N LYS A 135 14.76 4.89 -4.07
CA LYS A 135 14.70 5.85 -2.95
C LYS A 135 15.03 7.29 -3.32
N SER A 136 15.67 7.51 -4.47
CA SER A 136 16.05 8.85 -4.93
C SER A 136 14.83 9.65 -5.39
N CYS A 137 15.03 10.97 -5.60
CA CYS A 137 13.99 11.84 -6.17
C CYS A 137 13.58 11.44 -7.61
N PHE A 138 14.43 10.70 -8.33
CA PHE A 138 14.12 10.14 -9.64
C PHE A 138 13.20 8.90 -9.53
N GLY A 139 13.21 8.19 -8.41
CA GLY A 139 12.28 7.12 -8.10
C GLY A 139 10.95 7.68 -7.54
N THR A 140 10.15 8.34 -8.37
CA THR A 140 8.95 9.09 -8.00
C THR A 140 7.90 8.30 -7.23
N SER A 141 7.92 6.95 -7.30
CA SER A 141 6.95 6.07 -6.64
C SER A 141 6.84 6.33 -5.13
N ILE A 142 7.97 6.38 -4.43
CA ILE A 142 7.98 6.58 -2.95
C ILE A 142 7.48 7.98 -2.61
N TYR A 143 7.99 9.01 -3.29
CA TYR A 143 7.57 10.38 -3.03
C TYR A 143 6.06 10.55 -3.23
N ARG A 144 5.55 10.03 -4.35
CA ARG A 144 4.13 10.10 -4.68
C ARG A 144 3.27 9.36 -3.65
N MET A 145 3.61 8.11 -3.34
CA MET A 145 2.87 7.30 -2.36
C MET A 145 2.88 7.97 -0.98
N LYS A 146 4.06 8.40 -0.52
CA LYS A 146 4.24 8.99 0.80
C LYS A 146 3.55 10.35 0.95
N HIS A 147 3.68 11.24 -0.03
CA HIS A 147 3.27 12.64 0.11
C HIS A 147 1.98 12.97 -0.62
N LEU A 148 1.77 12.40 -1.83
CA LEU A 148 0.67 12.78 -2.70
C LEU A 148 -0.52 11.81 -2.61
N VAL A 149 -0.34 10.58 -2.13
CA VAL A 149 -1.42 9.62 -1.88
C VAL A 149 -1.72 9.58 -0.37
N LEU A 150 -0.87 8.95 0.43
CA LEU A 150 -1.11 8.79 1.87
C LEU A 150 -1.05 10.11 2.64
N GLY A 151 -0.06 10.94 2.36
CA GLY A 151 0.10 12.24 3.00
C GLY A 151 -1.00 13.24 2.63
N PHE A 152 -1.57 13.13 1.43
CA PHE A 152 -2.70 13.95 0.99
C PHE A 152 -3.94 13.74 1.86
N VAL A 153 -4.22 12.51 2.26
CA VAL A 153 -5.38 12.15 3.10
C VAL A 153 -5.10 12.23 4.61
N GLY A 154 -3.84 12.47 5.00
CA GLY A 154 -3.44 12.68 6.39
C GLY A 154 -2.74 11.50 7.06
N ILE A 155 -2.47 10.42 6.35
CA ILE A 155 -1.73 9.25 6.85
C ILE A 155 -0.22 9.56 6.83
N LYS A 156 0.45 9.36 7.97
CA LYS A 156 1.89 9.63 8.11
C LYS A 156 2.70 8.36 7.83
N VAL A 157 3.50 8.36 6.76
CA VAL A 157 4.44 7.26 6.49
C VAL A 157 5.63 7.34 7.44
N LYS A 158 5.77 6.33 8.32
CA LYS A 158 6.83 6.24 9.33
C LYS A 158 8.06 5.50 8.81
N LYS A 159 7.87 4.50 7.96
CA LYS A 159 8.96 3.66 7.46
C LYS A 159 8.79 3.34 5.98
N VAL A 160 9.90 3.24 5.28
CA VAL A 160 9.98 2.75 3.90
C VAL A 160 11.14 1.77 3.81
N LEU A 161 10.86 0.52 3.49
CA LEU A 161 11.86 -0.49 3.15
C LEU A 161 11.80 -0.79 1.67
N VAL A 162 12.94 -0.86 1.02
CA VAL A 162 13.07 -1.15 -0.41
C VAL A 162 14.06 -2.27 -0.62
N MET A 163 13.61 -3.33 -1.30
CA MET A 163 14.46 -4.35 -1.88
C MET A 163 14.60 -4.07 -3.37
N GLY A 164 15.74 -3.59 -3.79
CA GLY A 164 16.10 -3.42 -5.21
C GLY A 164 16.79 -4.63 -5.78
N ASP A 165 17.17 -4.52 -7.04
CA ASP A 165 17.90 -5.56 -7.77
C ASP A 165 17.15 -6.89 -7.86
N MET A 166 15.81 -6.85 -7.93
CA MET A 166 14.99 -8.05 -8.11
C MET A 166 15.16 -8.66 -9.50
N ASN A 167 15.11 -9.98 -9.56
CA ASN A 167 15.22 -10.76 -10.80
C ASN A 167 16.53 -10.53 -11.60
N ASN A 168 17.62 -10.25 -10.90
CA ASN A 168 18.96 -10.20 -11.49
C ASN A 168 19.94 -11.07 -10.69
N GLN A 169 21.23 -11.07 -11.03
CA GLN A 169 22.24 -11.91 -10.38
C GLN A 169 22.42 -11.65 -8.87
N LYS A 170 22.00 -10.48 -8.38
CA LYS A 170 22.04 -10.13 -6.96
C LYS A 170 20.81 -10.63 -6.20
N ASP A 171 19.75 -11.06 -6.88
CA ASP A 171 18.51 -11.53 -6.27
C ASP A 171 18.65 -13.00 -5.84
N THR A 172 19.15 -13.21 -4.66
CA THR A 172 19.34 -14.53 -4.07
C THR A 172 18.29 -14.83 -3.01
N LEU A 173 18.03 -16.11 -2.73
CA LEU A 173 17.12 -16.55 -1.67
C LEU A 173 17.51 -15.93 -0.33
N ALA A 174 18.78 -15.96 0.04
CA ALA A 174 19.29 -15.38 1.28
C ALA A 174 19.00 -13.86 1.40
N ARG A 175 19.07 -13.10 0.29
CA ARG A 175 18.67 -11.69 0.30
C ARG A 175 17.18 -11.50 0.50
N ARG A 176 16.37 -12.36 -0.11
CA ARG A 176 14.90 -12.33 0.07
C ARG A 176 14.53 -12.63 1.51
N GLU A 177 15.07 -13.66 2.10
CA GLU A 177 14.89 -14.03 3.51
C GLU A 177 15.35 -12.91 4.46
N ALA A 178 16.53 -12.35 4.23
CA ALA A 178 17.03 -11.22 5.02
C ALA A 178 16.14 -9.97 4.90
N PHE A 179 15.54 -9.74 3.75
CA PHE A 179 14.59 -8.63 3.58
C PHE A 179 13.26 -8.90 4.29
N MET A 180 12.73 -10.12 4.21
CA MET A 180 11.52 -10.52 4.94
C MET A 180 11.71 -10.32 6.45
N LYS A 181 12.85 -10.79 6.99
CA LYS A 181 13.18 -10.57 8.41
C LYS A 181 13.24 -9.09 8.79
N LYS A 182 13.83 -8.23 7.93
CA LYS A 182 13.80 -6.77 8.17
C LYS A 182 12.39 -6.18 8.13
N CYS A 183 11.48 -6.77 7.36
CA CYS A 183 10.07 -6.36 7.36
C CYS A 183 9.38 -6.78 8.65
N GLU A 184 9.61 -8.01 9.13
CA GLU A 184 9.13 -8.50 10.44
C GLU A 184 9.55 -7.60 11.59
N GLU A 185 10.81 -7.17 11.62
CA GLU A 185 11.35 -6.26 12.65
C GLU A 185 10.65 -4.88 12.69
N GLN A 186 9.75 -4.60 11.74
CA GLN A 186 8.96 -3.37 11.73
C GLN A 186 7.55 -3.56 12.32
N VAL A 187 7.24 -4.72 12.83
CA VAL A 187 5.97 -4.99 13.51
C VAL A 187 5.82 -4.17 14.78
#